data_c8877c329805666d0846f336868681d0
#
_entry.id   c8877c329805666d0846f336868681d0
#
_cell.length_a   1.000
_cell.length_b   1.000
_cell.length_c   1.000
_cell.angle_alpha   90.00
_cell.angle_beta   90.00
_cell.angle_gamma   90.00
#
_symmetry.space_group_name_H-M   'P 1'
#
loop_
_entity.id
_entity.type
_entity.pdbx_description
1 polymer ?
#
loop_
_entity_poly.entity_id
_entity_poly.type
_entity_poly.pdbx_seq_one_letter_code
_entity_poly.pdbx_strand_id
1 'polypeptide(L)'
;MRFGFNPGLEAHTKREMVFRLRSALQGAHELGFDVIEISLTERMFELGLRTVFGGELLDLMQGARQRFHLHLFPLAAPDGRQADPGISNPSPYPRSIQLRRLTQVVEFFEASHPMQLYLIHAGWRTAAFETHLRSLRRSLDALDTLYPGVPLALTNDRPGGVLSQPNDFLELLEASPNLRFVFNTGLAYHAVDYNAEAYAWLLRSLARFEERLAEIQWSNGAPGEGLNRPLHLSLERGLDIHRTIRTIGRNPAIVHLFGTVGGHVPALARERRAVYNSARL
;
A
#
# COMPACT_ATOMS: atom_id res chain seq x y z
N MET A 1 13.39 -11.85 -6.42
CA MET A 1 12.42 -10.75 -6.30
C MET A 1 11.03 -11.32 -6.37
N ARG A 2 10.14 -10.89 -5.51
CA ARG A 2 8.73 -11.23 -5.51
C ARG A 2 7.95 -10.10 -6.17
N PHE A 3 6.97 -10.43 -6.99
CA PHE A 3 6.18 -9.44 -7.72
C PHE A 3 4.70 -9.57 -7.38
N GLY A 4 4.01 -8.44 -7.35
CA GLY A 4 2.57 -8.35 -7.15
C GLY A 4 1.94 -7.23 -7.96
N PHE A 5 0.62 -7.19 -8.01
CA PHE A 5 -0.13 -6.11 -8.62
C PHE A 5 -1.52 -5.97 -8.04
N ASN A 6 -2.13 -4.80 -8.23
CA ASN A 6 -3.50 -4.51 -7.87
C ASN A 6 -4.40 -4.60 -9.11
N PRO A 7 -5.39 -5.51 -9.16
CA PRO A 7 -6.28 -5.67 -10.30
C PRO A 7 -7.39 -4.62 -10.40
N GLY A 8 -7.50 -3.68 -9.46
CA GLY A 8 -8.51 -2.62 -9.47
C GLY A 8 -9.93 -3.15 -9.31
N LEU A 9 -10.20 -3.90 -8.25
CA LEU A 9 -11.51 -4.52 -8.02
C LEU A 9 -12.54 -3.53 -7.45
N GLU A 10 -12.11 -2.49 -6.80
CA GLU A 10 -12.90 -1.58 -5.97
C GLU A 10 -13.99 -0.79 -6.70
N ALA A 11 -13.88 -0.63 -8.01
CA ALA A 11 -14.82 0.15 -8.82
C ALA A 11 -15.95 -0.70 -9.46
N HIS A 12 -16.08 -1.98 -9.08
CA HIS A 12 -16.88 -2.94 -9.81
C HIS A 12 -18.01 -3.58 -8.99
N THR A 13 -19.03 -4.10 -9.69
CA THR A 13 -20.02 -4.99 -9.09
C THR A 13 -19.37 -6.31 -8.65
N LYS A 14 -20.01 -7.04 -7.74
CA LYS A 14 -19.48 -8.35 -7.28
C LYS A 14 -19.19 -9.31 -8.44
N ARG A 15 -20.05 -9.37 -9.46
CA ARG A 15 -19.85 -10.21 -10.64
C ARG A 15 -18.61 -9.80 -11.43
N GLU A 16 -18.40 -8.50 -11.60
CA GLU A 16 -17.23 -7.97 -12.27
C GLU A 16 -15.95 -8.18 -11.43
N MET A 17 -16.03 -8.05 -10.11
CA MET A 17 -14.93 -8.36 -9.22
C MET A 17 -14.48 -9.82 -9.33
N VAL A 18 -15.43 -10.76 -9.35
CA VAL A 18 -15.16 -12.20 -9.56
C VAL A 18 -14.47 -12.43 -10.90
N PHE A 19 -15.01 -11.86 -11.97
CA PHE A 19 -14.43 -11.99 -13.32
C PHE A 19 -13.00 -11.42 -13.37
N ARG A 20 -12.80 -10.22 -12.81
CA ARG A 20 -11.48 -9.57 -12.78
C ARG A 20 -10.48 -10.32 -11.91
N LEU A 21 -10.90 -10.82 -10.74
CA LEU A 21 -10.01 -11.61 -9.90
C LEU A 21 -9.59 -12.91 -10.62
N ARG A 22 -10.51 -13.58 -11.29
CA ARG A 22 -10.20 -14.79 -12.08
C ARG A 22 -9.18 -14.48 -13.19
N SER A 23 -9.39 -13.38 -13.93
CA SER A 23 -8.45 -12.92 -14.96
C SER A 23 -7.11 -12.50 -14.37
N ALA A 24 -7.12 -11.86 -13.20
CA ALA A 24 -5.91 -11.48 -12.48
C ALA A 24 -5.11 -12.69 -12.01
N LEU A 25 -5.77 -13.71 -11.49
CA LEU A 25 -5.13 -14.97 -11.07
C LEU A 25 -4.46 -15.70 -12.25
N GLN A 26 -5.14 -15.73 -13.41
CA GLN A 26 -4.57 -16.28 -14.62
C GLN A 26 -3.35 -15.47 -15.08
N GLY A 27 -3.47 -14.14 -15.19
CA GLY A 27 -2.35 -13.27 -15.58
C GLY A 27 -1.18 -13.33 -14.59
N ALA A 28 -1.46 -13.45 -13.29
CA ALA A 28 -0.44 -13.67 -12.27
C ALA A 28 0.33 -14.97 -12.49
N HIS A 29 -0.37 -16.04 -12.82
CA HIS A 29 0.25 -17.32 -13.13
C HIS A 29 1.16 -17.23 -14.38
N GLU A 30 0.67 -16.65 -15.47
CA GLU A 30 1.39 -16.49 -16.74
C GLU A 30 2.65 -15.64 -16.59
N LEU A 31 2.58 -14.59 -15.78
CA LEU A 31 3.68 -13.65 -15.56
C LEU A 31 4.57 -14.00 -14.36
N GLY A 32 4.23 -15.04 -13.59
CA GLY A 32 4.96 -15.42 -12.38
C GLY A 32 4.90 -14.33 -11.30
N PHE A 33 3.71 -13.81 -11.04
CA PHE A 33 3.44 -12.94 -9.90
C PHE A 33 3.03 -13.76 -8.68
N ASP A 34 3.55 -13.38 -7.51
CA ASP A 34 3.35 -14.09 -6.25
C ASP A 34 2.21 -13.50 -5.42
N VAL A 35 1.90 -12.22 -5.64
CA VAL A 35 1.01 -11.44 -4.78
C VAL A 35 -0.04 -10.69 -5.60
N ILE A 36 -1.28 -10.68 -5.09
CA ILE A 36 -2.37 -9.82 -5.57
C ILE A 36 -2.77 -8.90 -4.42
N GLU A 37 -2.72 -7.60 -4.64
CA GLU A 37 -3.25 -6.62 -3.70
C GLU A 37 -4.73 -6.35 -4.01
N ILE A 38 -5.55 -6.35 -2.98
CA ILE A 38 -6.96 -5.98 -3.05
C ILE A 38 -7.16 -4.69 -2.26
N SER A 39 -7.67 -3.64 -2.89
CA SER A 39 -8.09 -2.43 -2.20
C SER A 39 -9.49 -2.61 -1.61
N LEU A 40 -9.63 -2.44 -0.30
CA LEU A 40 -10.92 -2.37 0.38
C LEU A 40 -11.31 -0.91 0.54
N THR A 41 -12.33 -0.48 -0.21
CA THR A 41 -12.85 0.89 -0.12
C THR A 41 -13.91 1.03 0.98
N GLU A 42 -14.18 2.27 1.38
CA GLU A 42 -15.27 2.62 2.29
C GLU A 42 -16.60 2.01 1.84
N ARG A 43 -16.94 2.18 0.56
CA ARG A 43 -18.17 1.63 -0.04
C ARG A 43 -18.26 0.10 0.09
N MET A 44 -17.18 -0.61 -0.14
CA MET A 44 -17.15 -2.08 0.00
C MET A 44 -17.37 -2.49 1.46
N PHE A 45 -16.80 -1.75 2.39
CA PHE A 45 -17.01 -1.99 3.82
C PHE A 45 -18.47 -1.73 4.23
N GLU A 46 -19.08 -0.63 3.78
CA GLU A 46 -20.48 -0.28 4.04
C GLU A 46 -21.47 -1.31 3.47
N LEU A 47 -21.16 -1.91 2.32
CA LEU A 47 -21.95 -3.02 1.75
C LEU A 47 -21.83 -4.31 2.56
N GLY A 48 -20.88 -4.38 3.48
CA GLY A 48 -20.61 -5.52 4.34
C GLY A 48 -19.64 -6.54 3.75
N LEU A 49 -18.61 -6.89 4.51
CA LEU A 49 -17.52 -7.77 4.06
C LEU A 49 -18.02 -9.12 3.55
N ARG A 50 -19.00 -9.74 4.24
CA ARG A 50 -19.60 -11.01 3.79
C ARG A 50 -20.34 -10.89 2.46
N THR A 51 -20.99 -9.75 2.23
CA THR A 51 -21.71 -9.48 0.98
C THR A 51 -20.72 -9.33 -0.18
N VAL A 52 -19.65 -8.59 0.04
CA VAL A 52 -18.64 -8.30 -1.00
C VAL A 52 -17.76 -9.51 -1.25
N PHE A 53 -17.12 -10.04 -0.21
CA PHE A 53 -16.10 -11.08 -0.33
C PHE A 53 -16.63 -12.51 -0.16
N GLY A 54 -17.86 -12.72 0.33
CA GLY A 54 -18.41 -14.06 0.53
C GLY A 54 -18.68 -14.82 -0.78
N GLY A 55 -18.76 -16.16 -0.69
CA GLY A 55 -19.02 -17.06 -1.83
C GLY A 55 -17.87 -17.06 -2.83
N GLU A 56 -18.18 -17.02 -4.12
CA GLU A 56 -17.23 -17.27 -5.21
C GLU A 56 -15.95 -16.42 -5.16
N LEU A 57 -16.00 -15.18 -4.67
CA LEU A 57 -14.79 -14.35 -4.55
C LEU A 57 -13.83 -14.92 -3.51
N LEU A 58 -14.35 -15.34 -2.34
CA LEU A 58 -13.57 -15.97 -1.29
C LEU A 58 -13.07 -17.35 -1.74
N ASP A 59 -13.90 -18.14 -2.43
CA ASP A 59 -13.51 -19.44 -2.97
C ASP A 59 -12.34 -19.32 -3.96
N LEU A 60 -12.37 -18.29 -4.81
CA LEU A 60 -11.24 -17.98 -5.73
C LEU A 60 -9.96 -17.63 -4.96
N MET A 61 -10.08 -16.83 -3.91
CA MET A 61 -8.92 -16.47 -3.06
C MET A 61 -8.35 -17.69 -2.35
N GLN A 62 -9.21 -18.54 -1.79
CA GLN A 62 -8.79 -19.77 -1.08
C GLN A 62 -8.17 -20.80 -2.02
N GLY A 63 -8.65 -20.91 -3.27
CA GLY A 63 -8.11 -21.80 -4.28
C GLY A 63 -6.85 -21.29 -4.98
N ALA A 64 -6.46 -20.04 -4.75
CA ALA A 64 -5.32 -19.40 -5.43
C ALA A 64 -3.97 -19.88 -4.86
N ARG A 65 -2.96 -19.92 -5.73
CA ARG A 65 -1.56 -20.09 -5.32
C ARG A 65 -0.92 -18.78 -4.88
N GLN A 66 -1.46 -17.66 -5.35
CA GLN A 66 -1.03 -16.31 -5.01
C GLN A 66 -1.38 -15.99 -3.57
N ARG A 67 -0.58 -15.17 -2.96
CA ARG A 67 -0.86 -14.57 -1.65
C ARG A 67 -1.57 -13.25 -1.83
N PHE A 68 -2.32 -12.83 -0.83
CA PHE A 68 -3.08 -11.60 -0.90
C PHE A 68 -2.57 -10.57 0.10
N HIS A 69 -2.43 -9.34 -0.38
CA HIS A 69 -2.29 -8.14 0.43
C HIS A 69 -3.62 -7.40 0.43
N LEU A 70 -4.01 -6.84 1.55
CA LEU A 70 -5.22 -6.04 1.66
C LEU A 70 -4.87 -4.58 1.95
N HIS A 71 -5.16 -3.72 1.00
CA HIS A 71 -4.97 -2.28 1.14
C HIS A 71 -6.26 -1.66 1.68
N LEU A 72 -6.21 -1.23 2.94
CA LEU A 72 -7.39 -0.79 3.67
C LEU A 72 -7.64 0.70 3.47
N PHE A 73 -8.85 1.03 3.02
CA PHE A 73 -9.34 2.39 2.90
C PHE A 73 -8.31 3.34 2.28
N PRO A 74 -7.89 3.11 1.01
CA PRO A 74 -6.96 4.02 0.36
C PRO A 74 -7.48 5.45 0.49
N LEU A 75 -6.63 6.37 0.95
CA LEU A 75 -7.01 7.76 1.15
C LEU A 75 -7.56 8.33 -0.15
N ALA A 76 -8.88 8.52 -0.22
CA ALA A 76 -9.52 9.24 -1.31
C ALA A 76 -9.01 10.69 -1.34
N ALA A 77 -8.99 11.32 -2.51
CA ALA A 77 -8.76 12.76 -2.55
C ALA A 77 -9.88 13.44 -1.75
N PRO A 78 -9.58 14.45 -0.94
CA PRO A 78 -10.61 15.17 -0.21
C PRO A 78 -11.49 15.89 -1.25
N ASP A 79 -12.69 15.37 -1.47
CA ASP A 79 -13.75 16.07 -2.22
C ASP A 79 -14.46 17.12 -1.36
N GLY A 80 -13.84 17.52 -0.26
CA GLY A 80 -14.28 18.55 0.67
C GLY A 80 -15.32 18.09 1.69
N ARG A 81 -15.74 16.81 1.70
CA ARG A 81 -16.88 16.41 2.55
C ARG A 81 -16.59 15.37 3.63
N GLN A 82 -15.58 14.53 3.50
CA GLN A 82 -15.15 13.62 4.58
C GLN A 82 -13.70 13.20 4.39
N ALA A 83 -12.78 13.93 5.01
CA ALA A 83 -11.45 13.38 5.23
C ALA A 83 -11.58 12.24 6.23
N ASP A 84 -11.23 11.01 5.84
CA ASP A 84 -11.09 9.93 6.80
C ASP A 84 -10.07 10.36 7.86
N PRO A 85 -10.49 10.50 9.14
CA PRO A 85 -9.58 10.95 10.19
C PRO A 85 -8.42 9.99 10.43
N GLY A 86 -8.50 8.75 9.94
CA GLY A 86 -7.49 7.71 10.10
C GLY A 86 -7.28 7.30 11.56
N ILE A 87 -6.40 6.31 11.74
CA ILE A 87 -6.04 5.78 13.06
C ILE A 87 -5.10 6.72 13.86
N SER A 88 -4.58 7.76 13.23
CA SER A 88 -3.74 8.78 13.86
C SER A 88 -4.53 9.99 14.40
N ASN A 89 -5.84 10.01 14.22
CA ASN A 89 -6.65 11.17 14.62
C ASN A 89 -6.44 11.52 16.12
N PRO A 90 -6.10 12.79 16.42
CA PRO A 90 -5.93 13.24 17.80
C PRO A 90 -7.18 13.06 18.66
N SER A 91 -8.36 13.24 18.07
CA SER A 91 -9.64 13.07 18.76
C SER A 91 -9.94 11.59 19.00
N PRO A 92 -10.20 11.17 20.25
CA PRO A 92 -10.40 9.76 20.59
C PRO A 92 -11.58 9.10 19.87
N TYR A 93 -12.69 9.82 19.70
CA TYR A 93 -13.93 9.27 19.15
C TYR A 93 -13.78 8.88 17.65
N PRO A 94 -13.37 9.78 16.73
CA PRO A 94 -13.12 9.38 15.35
C PRO A 94 -12.08 8.25 15.23
N ARG A 95 -11.00 8.32 16.01
CA ARG A 95 -9.96 7.28 16.04
C ARG A 95 -10.53 5.91 16.45
N SER A 96 -11.39 5.87 17.47
CA SER A 96 -12.00 4.62 17.93
C SER A 96 -12.92 3.99 16.88
N ILE A 97 -13.60 4.81 16.07
CA ILE A 97 -14.42 4.32 14.95
C ILE A 97 -13.51 3.62 13.92
N GLN A 98 -12.41 4.25 13.53
CA GLN A 98 -11.49 3.67 12.55
C GLN A 98 -10.79 2.40 13.07
N LEU A 99 -10.40 2.40 14.32
CA LEU A 99 -9.86 1.17 14.95
C LEU A 99 -10.88 0.03 14.94
N ARG A 100 -12.14 0.30 15.27
CA ARG A 100 -13.21 -0.72 15.21
C ARG A 100 -13.42 -1.25 13.80
N ARG A 101 -13.42 -0.40 12.79
CA ARG A 101 -13.53 -0.82 11.38
C ARG A 101 -12.36 -1.71 10.97
N LEU A 102 -11.16 -1.30 11.31
CA LEU A 102 -9.95 -2.08 11.04
C LEU A 102 -10.00 -3.44 11.73
N THR A 103 -10.41 -3.47 13.01
CA THR A 103 -10.66 -4.70 13.78
C THR A 103 -11.61 -5.64 13.05
N GLN A 104 -12.78 -5.15 12.62
CA GLN A 104 -13.78 -5.95 11.90
C GLN A 104 -13.23 -6.55 10.60
N VAL A 105 -12.40 -5.78 9.87
CA VAL A 105 -11.78 -6.28 8.65
C VAL A 105 -10.76 -7.37 8.95
N VAL A 106 -9.88 -7.15 9.91
CA VAL A 106 -8.89 -8.14 10.33
C VAL A 106 -9.57 -9.43 10.80
N GLU A 107 -10.55 -9.32 11.69
CA GLU A 107 -11.31 -10.50 12.17
C GLU A 107 -11.97 -11.28 11.04
N PHE A 108 -12.58 -10.59 10.09
CA PHE A 108 -13.21 -11.25 8.95
C PHE A 108 -12.22 -12.06 8.12
N PHE A 109 -11.10 -11.45 7.76
CA PHE A 109 -10.11 -12.11 6.90
C PHE A 109 -9.29 -13.14 7.63
N GLU A 110 -8.86 -12.91 8.88
CA GLU A 110 -8.16 -13.93 9.67
C GLU A 110 -9.00 -15.18 9.89
N ALA A 111 -10.33 -15.04 10.01
CA ALA A 111 -11.23 -16.17 10.14
C ALA A 111 -11.54 -16.89 8.81
N SER A 112 -11.47 -16.20 7.66
CA SER A 112 -11.91 -16.74 6.37
C SER A 112 -10.77 -17.01 5.39
N HIS A 113 -9.82 -16.11 5.28
CA HIS A 113 -8.63 -16.20 4.41
C HIS A 113 -7.55 -15.23 4.90
N PRO A 114 -6.62 -15.66 5.77
CA PRO A 114 -5.60 -14.79 6.34
C PRO A 114 -4.78 -14.08 5.26
N MET A 115 -4.63 -12.76 5.41
CA MET A 115 -3.85 -11.94 4.48
C MET A 115 -2.37 -12.00 4.82
N GLN A 116 -1.52 -11.92 3.80
CA GLN A 116 -0.09 -11.82 4.02
C GLN A 116 0.34 -10.44 4.52
N LEU A 117 -0.43 -9.40 4.21
CA LEU A 117 -0.20 -8.03 4.64
C LEU A 117 -1.52 -7.25 4.68
N TYR A 118 -1.70 -6.49 5.75
CA TYR A 118 -2.73 -5.46 5.83
C TYR A 118 -2.04 -4.10 5.74
N LEU A 119 -2.25 -3.41 4.62
CA LEU A 119 -1.73 -2.08 4.39
C LEU A 119 -2.73 -1.03 4.86
N ILE A 120 -2.32 -0.14 5.74
CA ILE A 120 -3.15 0.90 6.32
C ILE A 120 -2.53 2.29 6.13
N HIS A 121 -3.37 3.31 6.09
CA HIS A 121 -2.97 4.71 6.09
C HIS A 121 -3.06 5.32 7.49
N ALA A 122 -2.18 6.26 7.80
CA ALA A 122 -2.23 6.98 9.06
C ALA A 122 -3.47 7.91 9.13
N GLY A 123 -3.88 8.47 8.00
CA GLY A 123 -5.00 9.39 7.87
C GLY A 123 -4.58 10.79 7.43
N TRP A 124 -5.53 11.74 7.43
CA TRP A 124 -5.28 13.12 7.05
C TRP A 124 -4.71 13.93 8.20
N ARG A 125 -3.80 14.86 7.86
CA ARG A 125 -3.20 15.78 8.83
C ARG A 125 -4.18 16.88 9.20
N THR A 126 -4.60 16.89 10.45
CA THR A 126 -5.53 17.90 11.02
C THR A 126 -4.92 18.66 12.20
N ALA A 127 -3.71 18.32 12.61
CA ALA A 127 -2.98 18.92 13.71
C ALA A 127 -1.45 18.83 13.48
N ALA A 128 -0.65 19.27 14.44
CA ALA A 128 0.79 19.09 14.42
C ALA A 128 1.16 17.59 14.38
N PHE A 129 2.25 17.25 13.70
CA PHE A 129 2.68 15.87 13.48
C PHE A 129 2.87 15.09 14.78
N GLU A 130 3.50 15.67 15.78
CA GLU A 130 3.75 15.02 17.07
C GLU A 130 2.46 14.59 17.79
N THR A 131 1.37 15.32 17.55
CA THR A 131 0.05 14.96 18.10
C THR A 131 -0.55 13.76 17.37
N HIS A 132 -0.39 13.71 16.04
CA HIS A 132 -0.75 12.55 15.23
C HIS A 132 0.14 11.35 15.57
N LEU A 133 1.45 11.53 15.70
CA LEU A 133 2.39 10.47 16.04
C LEU A 133 2.03 9.79 17.37
N ARG A 134 1.74 10.56 18.41
CA ARG A 134 1.28 10.01 19.71
C ARG A 134 0.00 9.20 19.59
N SER A 135 -0.97 9.69 18.81
CA SER A 135 -2.24 9.01 18.58
C SER A 135 -2.06 7.74 17.76
N LEU A 136 -1.23 7.80 16.73
CA LEU A 136 -0.90 6.67 15.87
C LEU A 136 -0.23 5.55 16.65
N ARG A 137 0.78 5.86 17.47
CA ARG A 137 1.44 4.87 18.32
C ARG A 137 0.47 4.16 19.24
N ARG A 138 -0.41 4.90 19.95
CA ARG A 138 -1.46 4.29 20.79
C ARG A 138 -2.37 3.36 20.00
N SER A 139 -2.68 3.70 18.75
CA SER A 139 -3.50 2.87 17.88
C SER A 139 -2.78 1.59 17.45
N LEU A 140 -1.50 1.70 17.11
CA LEU A 140 -0.66 0.55 16.74
C LEU A 140 -0.45 -0.38 17.94
N ASP A 141 -0.18 0.15 19.12
CA ASP A 141 -0.04 -0.64 20.35
C ASP A 141 -1.34 -1.39 20.68
N ALA A 142 -2.50 -0.74 20.50
CA ALA A 142 -3.80 -1.37 20.71
C ALA A 142 -4.05 -2.50 19.69
N LEU A 143 -3.69 -2.30 18.43
CA LEU A 143 -3.83 -3.31 17.38
C LEU A 143 -2.89 -4.49 17.61
N ASP A 144 -1.63 -4.26 17.98
CA ASP A 144 -0.68 -5.32 18.29
C ASP A 144 -1.13 -6.14 19.51
N THR A 145 -1.73 -5.49 20.50
CA THR A 145 -2.32 -6.17 21.67
C THR A 145 -3.51 -7.04 21.31
N LEU A 146 -4.40 -6.56 20.43
CA LEU A 146 -5.61 -7.28 20.02
C LEU A 146 -5.31 -8.41 19.03
N TYR A 147 -4.34 -8.20 18.15
CA TYR A 147 -4.00 -9.10 17.05
C TYR A 147 -2.49 -9.33 16.98
N PRO A 148 -1.90 -9.99 17.98
CA PRO A 148 -0.46 -10.24 17.99
C PRO A 148 -0.05 -11.07 16.77
N GLY A 149 0.91 -10.56 16.02
CA GLY A 149 1.45 -11.25 14.84
C GLY A 149 0.68 -11.04 13.53
N VAL A 150 -0.44 -10.31 13.53
CA VAL A 150 -1.08 -9.90 12.27
C VAL A 150 -0.16 -8.93 11.51
N PRO A 151 0.13 -9.19 10.23
CA PRO A 151 1.12 -8.44 9.47
C PRO A 151 0.56 -7.07 9.01
N LEU A 152 0.55 -6.10 9.92
CA LEU A 152 0.16 -4.72 9.63
C LEU A 152 1.37 -3.91 9.09
N ALA A 153 1.12 -3.06 8.10
CA ALA A 153 2.10 -2.10 7.60
C ALA A 153 1.47 -0.73 7.31
N LEU A 154 2.25 0.32 7.52
CA LEU A 154 1.88 1.68 7.12
C LEU A 154 2.58 2.06 5.81
N THR A 155 1.93 2.89 5.00
CA THR A 155 2.51 3.49 3.81
C THR A 155 2.78 4.98 3.99
N ASN A 156 3.73 5.52 3.22
CA ASN A 156 3.82 6.96 3.02
C ASN A 156 2.59 7.47 2.27
N ASP A 157 2.10 8.65 2.68
CA ASP A 157 0.84 9.20 2.23
C ASP A 157 0.99 10.19 1.06
N ARG A 158 -0.13 10.44 0.38
CA ARG A 158 -0.28 11.57 -0.55
C ARG A 158 -0.23 12.91 0.18
N PRO A 159 -0.05 14.03 -0.55
CA PRO A 159 -0.10 15.38 0.04
C PRO A 159 -1.33 15.60 0.92
N GLY A 160 -1.11 16.16 2.10
CA GLY A 160 -2.15 16.34 3.13
C GLY A 160 -2.35 15.17 4.08
N GLY A 161 -1.81 13.99 3.79
CA GLY A 161 -1.75 12.87 4.73
C GLY A 161 -0.72 13.10 5.85
N VAL A 162 -0.88 12.37 6.94
CA VAL A 162 0.00 12.49 8.13
C VAL A 162 1.44 12.12 7.78
N LEU A 163 1.63 11.10 6.95
CA LEU A 163 2.94 10.58 6.53
C LEU A 163 3.34 11.04 5.12
N SER A 164 2.87 12.22 4.71
CA SER A 164 3.19 12.77 3.39
C SER A 164 4.56 13.44 3.30
N GLN A 165 5.17 13.78 4.44
CA GLN A 165 6.51 14.36 4.48
C GLN A 165 7.56 13.30 4.79
N PRO A 166 8.72 13.29 4.10
CA PRO A 166 9.77 12.31 4.33
C PRO A 166 10.26 12.26 5.79
N ASN A 167 10.44 13.39 6.42
CA ASN A 167 10.91 13.46 7.80
C ASN A 167 9.91 12.86 8.79
N ASP A 168 8.60 13.13 8.60
CA ASP A 168 7.54 12.58 9.45
C ASP A 168 7.48 11.05 9.34
N PHE A 169 7.65 10.52 8.12
CA PHE A 169 7.69 9.10 7.89
C PHE A 169 8.91 8.44 8.55
N LEU A 170 10.09 9.04 8.41
CA LEU A 170 11.32 8.56 9.06
C LEU A 170 11.20 8.61 10.58
N GLU A 171 10.67 9.68 11.16
CA GLU A 171 10.46 9.82 12.59
C GLU A 171 9.51 8.74 13.14
N LEU A 172 8.43 8.43 12.42
CA LEU A 172 7.55 7.31 12.78
C LEU A 172 8.31 5.99 12.82
N LEU A 173 9.13 5.71 11.79
CA LEU A 173 9.89 4.46 11.72
C LEU A 173 10.93 4.35 12.86
N GLU A 174 11.54 5.47 13.27
CA GLU A 174 12.42 5.51 14.44
C GLU A 174 11.66 5.27 15.74
N ALA A 175 10.49 5.91 15.88
CA ALA A 175 9.69 5.83 17.10
C ALA A 175 8.95 4.49 17.27
N SER A 176 8.88 3.64 16.23
CA SER A 176 8.10 2.39 16.20
C SER A 176 8.94 1.25 15.63
N PRO A 177 9.85 0.63 16.40
CA PRO A 177 10.86 -0.31 15.89
C PRO A 177 10.26 -1.60 15.29
N ASN A 178 9.09 -2.02 15.73
CA ASN A 178 8.43 -3.24 15.25
C ASN A 178 7.50 -2.98 14.05
N LEU A 179 7.27 -1.72 13.69
CA LEU A 179 6.37 -1.35 12.61
C LEU A 179 6.94 -1.75 11.24
N ARG A 180 6.18 -2.54 10.49
CA ARG A 180 6.45 -2.78 9.06
C ARG A 180 5.94 -1.62 8.23
N PHE A 181 6.53 -1.41 7.06
CA PHE A 181 6.10 -0.34 6.18
C PHE A 181 6.08 -0.74 4.72
N VAL A 182 5.30 0.01 3.95
CA VAL A 182 5.22 -0.03 2.50
C VAL A 182 5.71 1.30 1.96
N PHE A 183 6.49 1.26 0.91
CA PHE A 183 7.05 2.45 0.28
C PHE A 183 6.46 2.68 -1.10
N ASN A 184 5.60 3.69 -1.23
CA ASN A 184 5.08 4.13 -2.52
C ASN A 184 6.05 5.13 -3.15
N THR A 185 6.67 4.71 -4.26
CA THR A 185 7.76 5.46 -4.90
C THR A 185 7.30 6.77 -5.52
N GLY A 186 6.13 6.81 -6.15
CA GLY A 186 5.60 8.01 -6.78
C GLY A 186 5.20 9.08 -5.77
N LEU A 187 4.57 8.68 -4.66
CA LEU A 187 4.25 9.58 -3.56
C LEU A 187 5.51 10.12 -2.89
N ALA A 188 6.51 9.28 -2.68
CA ALA A 188 7.79 9.70 -2.11
C ALA A 188 8.55 10.67 -3.03
N TYR A 189 8.55 10.42 -4.34
CA TYR A 189 9.20 11.30 -5.32
C TYR A 189 8.50 12.66 -5.42
N HIS A 190 7.17 12.66 -5.35
CA HIS A 190 6.39 13.90 -5.24
C HIS A 190 6.70 14.67 -3.94
N ALA A 191 6.81 13.98 -2.79
CA ALA A 191 7.05 14.60 -1.49
C ALA A 191 8.41 15.34 -1.39
N VAL A 192 9.31 15.06 -2.32
CA VAL A 192 10.60 15.76 -2.48
C VAL A 192 10.63 16.66 -3.73
N ASP A 193 9.48 17.12 -4.19
CA ASP A 193 9.32 18.00 -5.36
C ASP A 193 10.05 17.49 -6.62
N TYR A 194 10.04 16.16 -6.81
CA TYR A 194 10.71 15.46 -7.92
C TYR A 194 12.23 15.72 -7.98
N ASN A 195 12.83 16.08 -6.87
CA ASN A 195 14.28 16.31 -6.76
C ASN A 195 15.01 14.98 -6.57
N ALA A 196 15.88 14.63 -7.53
CA ALA A 196 16.60 13.36 -7.53
C ALA A 196 17.59 13.21 -6.36
N GLU A 197 18.20 14.31 -5.89
CA GLU A 197 19.14 14.26 -4.76
C GLU A 197 18.41 14.10 -3.44
N ALA A 198 17.31 14.83 -3.23
CA ALA A 198 16.46 14.70 -2.06
C ALA A 198 15.81 13.30 -2.01
N TYR A 199 15.40 12.74 -3.15
CA TYR A 199 14.92 11.37 -3.24
C TYR A 199 16.03 10.36 -2.88
N ALA A 200 17.25 10.54 -3.39
CA ALA A 200 18.38 9.70 -3.06
C ALA A 200 18.73 9.76 -1.55
N TRP A 201 18.62 10.95 -0.93
CA TRP A 201 18.77 11.10 0.53
C TRP A 201 17.71 10.30 1.28
N LEU A 202 16.43 10.41 0.87
CA LEU A 202 15.33 9.65 1.47
C LEU A 202 15.57 8.13 1.39
N LEU A 203 15.99 7.63 0.23
CA LEU A 203 16.30 6.21 0.06
C LEU A 203 17.42 5.75 1.00
N ARG A 204 18.51 6.52 1.11
CA ARG A 204 19.61 6.21 2.05
C ARG A 204 19.13 6.21 3.50
N SER A 205 18.24 7.13 3.86
CA SER A 205 17.65 7.20 5.19
C SER A 205 16.75 6.00 5.50
N LEU A 206 16.02 5.50 4.49
CA LEU A 206 15.16 4.31 4.62
C LEU A 206 15.95 3.00 4.65
N ALA A 207 17.14 2.94 4.05
CA ALA A 207 17.96 1.72 3.98
C ALA A 207 18.25 1.11 5.37
N ARG A 208 18.35 1.91 6.42
CA ARG A 208 18.52 1.43 7.81
C ARG A 208 17.30 0.69 8.37
N PHE A 209 16.18 0.77 7.67
CA PHE A 209 14.91 0.11 8.03
C PHE A 209 14.50 -0.97 7.02
N GLU A 210 15.37 -1.37 6.09
CA GLU A 210 15.06 -2.28 4.98
C GLU A 210 14.46 -3.62 5.45
N GLU A 211 14.88 -4.14 6.60
CA GLU A 211 14.35 -5.38 7.17
C GLU A 211 12.85 -5.31 7.51
N ARG A 212 12.33 -4.09 7.73
CA ARG A 212 10.93 -3.83 8.03
C ARG A 212 10.11 -3.44 6.79
N LEU A 213 10.77 -3.23 5.65
CA LEU A 213 10.11 -2.94 4.38
C LEU A 213 9.41 -4.19 3.86
N ALA A 214 8.09 -4.16 3.83
CA ALA A 214 7.28 -5.29 3.37
C ALA A 214 7.06 -5.27 1.85
N GLU A 215 6.90 -4.06 1.30
CA GLU A 215 6.49 -3.86 -0.08
C GLU A 215 7.00 -2.53 -0.64
N ILE A 216 7.35 -2.53 -1.93
CA ILE A 216 7.56 -1.32 -2.72
C ILE A 216 6.43 -1.22 -3.73
N GLN A 217 5.58 -0.21 -3.58
CA GLN A 217 4.54 0.13 -4.55
C GLN A 217 5.12 1.02 -5.64
N TRP A 218 5.26 0.44 -6.81
CA TRP A 218 5.83 1.12 -7.97
C TRP A 218 4.82 2.00 -8.63
N SER A 219 5.04 3.28 -8.55
CA SER A 219 4.39 4.31 -9.35
C SER A 219 5.39 5.40 -9.67
N ASN A 220 5.12 6.18 -10.68
CA ASN A 220 5.94 7.32 -11.06
C ASN A 220 5.11 8.60 -10.97
N GLY A 221 5.78 9.74 -10.95
CA GLY A 221 5.19 11.05 -10.97
C GLY A 221 6.08 12.02 -11.71
N ALA A 222 5.49 13.06 -12.26
CA ALA A 222 6.21 14.18 -12.84
C ALA A 222 5.47 15.48 -12.54
N PRO A 223 6.17 16.61 -12.49
CA PRO A 223 5.53 17.91 -12.27
C PRO A 223 4.40 18.14 -13.26
N GLY A 224 3.20 18.47 -12.76
CA GLY A 224 2.00 18.74 -13.56
C GLY A 224 1.27 17.53 -14.15
N GLU A 225 1.73 16.30 -13.92
CA GLU A 225 1.19 15.11 -14.60
C GLU A 225 0.52 14.08 -13.69
N GLY A 226 0.39 14.37 -12.39
CA GLY A 226 -0.27 13.50 -11.42
C GLY A 226 0.65 12.46 -10.77
N LEU A 227 0.13 11.80 -9.71
CA LEU A 227 0.92 11.03 -8.74
C LEU A 227 1.09 9.54 -9.07
N ASN A 228 0.30 9.00 -9.98
CA ASN A 228 0.21 7.55 -10.21
C ASN A 228 0.42 7.22 -11.70
N ARG A 229 1.61 7.47 -12.21
CA ARG A 229 1.98 7.10 -13.58
C ARG A 229 2.66 5.74 -13.62
N PRO A 230 2.45 4.96 -14.68
CA PRO A 230 3.23 3.77 -14.94
C PRO A 230 4.73 4.08 -15.07
N LEU A 231 5.59 3.20 -14.56
CA LEU A 231 7.06 3.38 -14.60
C LEU A 231 7.62 3.50 -16.01
N HIS A 232 7.09 2.73 -16.95
CA HIS A 232 7.60 2.65 -18.31
C HIS A 232 7.39 3.93 -19.13
N LEU A 233 6.55 4.88 -18.66
CA LEU A 233 6.22 6.09 -19.42
C LEU A 233 7.18 7.27 -19.19
N SER A 234 8.20 7.13 -18.35
CA SER A 234 9.03 8.27 -17.97
C SER A 234 10.51 7.94 -17.75
N LEU A 235 11.16 7.34 -18.75
CA LEU A 235 12.59 7.03 -18.65
C LEU A 235 13.50 8.27 -18.66
N GLU A 236 13.04 9.44 -19.11
CA GLU A 236 13.91 10.63 -19.28
C GLU A 236 13.83 11.65 -18.12
N ARG A 237 12.77 11.65 -17.31
CA ARG A 237 12.57 12.63 -16.21
C ARG A 237 11.94 12.02 -14.95
N GLY A 238 11.93 10.71 -14.84
CA GLY A 238 11.21 10.01 -13.81
C GLY A 238 12.10 9.45 -12.71
N LEU A 239 11.46 8.64 -11.91
CA LEU A 239 12.04 7.91 -10.81
C LEU A 239 13.23 7.04 -11.21
N ASP A 240 14.33 7.14 -10.47
CA ASP A 240 15.49 6.25 -10.62
C ASP A 240 15.20 4.87 -10.00
N ILE A 241 14.65 3.97 -10.84
CA ILE A 241 14.30 2.61 -10.44
C ILE A 241 15.53 1.84 -9.95
N HIS A 242 16.65 1.97 -10.69
CA HIS A 242 17.89 1.27 -10.37
C HIS A 242 18.42 1.66 -8.98
N ARG A 243 18.49 2.97 -8.70
CA ARG A 243 18.91 3.48 -7.38
C ARG A 243 17.98 2.99 -6.28
N THR A 244 16.66 3.03 -6.50
CA THR A 244 15.67 2.57 -5.51
C THR A 244 15.90 1.10 -5.16
N ILE A 245 16.02 0.22 -6.17
CA ILE A 245 16.26 -1.21 -5.94
C ILE A 245 17.59 -1.44 -5.23
N ARG A 246 18.66 -0.77 -5.66
CA ARG A 246 19.99 -0.95 -5.05
C ARG A 246 20.04 -0.49 -3.60
N THR A 247 19.23 0.48 -3.23
CA THR A 247 19.27 1.09 -1.91
C THR A 247 18.34 0.40 -0.90
N ILE A 248 17.11 0.04 -1.31
CA ILE A 248 16.10 -0.50 -0.39
C ILE A 248 15.33 -1.72 -0.95
N GLY A 249 15.61 -2.19 -2.15
CA GLY A 249 14.81 -3.23 -2.81
C GLY A 249 15.53 -4.56 -3.01
N ARG A 250 16.67 -4.80 -2.38
CA ARG A 250 17.48 -6.02 -2.59
C ARG A 250 17.01 -7.23 -1.77
N ASN A 251 16.36 -6.99 -0.65
CA ASN A 251 15.86 -8.07 0.19
C ASN A 251 14.82 -8.90 -0.59
N PRO A 252 15.02 -10.21 -0.78
CA PRO A 252 14.12 -11.07 -1.56
C PRO A 252 12.73 -11.24 -0.93
N ALA A 253 12.57 -10.90 0.35
CA ALA A 253 11.27 -10.92 1.03
C ALA A 253 10.36 -9.76 0.62
N ILE A 254 10.93 -8.66 0.11
CA ILE A 254 10.17 -7.48 -0.32
C ILE A 254 9.33 -7.81 -1.57
N VAL A 255 8.08 -7.39 -1.55
CA VAL A 255 7.18 -7.48 -2.70
C VAL A 255 7.30 -6.22 -3.55
N HIS A 256 7.51 -6.37 -4.85
CA HIS A 256 7.47 -5.28 -5.82
C HIS A 256 6.08 -5.24 -6.46
N LEU A 257 5.25 -4.30 -6.03
CA LEU A 257 3.84 -4.21 -6.40
C LEU A 257 3.58 -3.11 -7.43
N PHE A 258 2.77 -3.40 -8.43
CA PHE A 258 2.36 -2.47 -9.48
C PHE A 258 0.88 -2.10 -9.33
N GLY A 259 0.61 -0.86 -8.92
CA GLY A 259 -0.74 -0.39 -8.60
C GLY A 259 -1.48 0.33 -9.75
N THR A 260 -0.74 0.77 -10.78
CA THR A 260 -1.29 1.74 -11.76
C THR A 260 -1.85 1.12 -13.04
N VAL A 261 -1.69 -0.18 -13.23
CA VAL A 261 -2.01 -0.84 -14.52
C VAL A 261 -3.31 -1.65 -14.51
N GLY A 262 -4.03 -1.66 -13.40
CA GLY A 262 -5.35 -2.26 -13.29
C GLY A 262 -5.45 -3.73 -13.72
N GLY A 263 -4.37 -4.50 -13.63
CA GLY A 263 -4.36 -5.92 -14.00
C GLY A 263 -4.21 -6.20 -15.51
N HIS A 264 -3.95 -5.17 -16.34
CA HIS A 264 -3.74 -5.38 -17.78
C HIS A 264 -2.40 -6.08 -18.06
N VAL A 265 -2.44 -7.35 -18.46
CA VAL A 265 -1.27 -8.25 -18.59
C VAL A 265 -0.10 -7.67 -19.39
N PRO A 266 -0.28 -7.10 -20.60
CA PRO A 266 0.82 -6.49 -21.35
C PRO A 266 1.49 -5.32 -20.64
N ALA A 267 0.72 -4.51 -19.88
CA ALA A 267 1.26 -3.41 -19.10
C ALA A 267 2.07 -3.95 -17.91
N LEU A 268 1.53 -4.93 -17.17
CA LEU A 268 2.23 -5.60 -16.06
C LEU A 268 3.55 -6.22 -16.50
N ALA A 269 3.58 -6.85 -17.68
CA ALA A 269 4.79 -7.44 -18.24
C ALA A 269 5.88 -6.36 -18.50
N ARG A 270 5.49 -5.17 -18.98
CA ARG A 270 6.42 -4.04 -19.18
C ARG A 270 6.95 -3.49 -17.86
N GLU A 271 6.06 -3.27 -16.88
CA GLU A 271 6.43 -2.78 -15.55
C GLU A 271 7.41 -3.74 -14.85
N ARG A 272 7.07 -5.03 -14.83
CA ARG A 272 7.94 -6.06 -14.28
C ARG A 272 9.32 -6.07 -14.95
N ARG A 273 9.36 -5.97 -16.27
CA ARG A 273 10.62 -5.95 -17.03
C ARG A 273 11.48 -4.74 -16.67
N ALA A 274 10.87 -3.55 -16.49
CA ALA A 274 11.59 -2.35 -16.09
C ALA A 274 12.29 -2.53 -14.73
N VAL A 275 11.57 -3.04 -13.73
CA VAL A 275 12.12 -3.32 -12.40
C VAL A 275 13.16 -4.43 -12.44
N TYR A 276 12.88 -5.55 -13.11
CA TYR A 276 13.78 -6.69 -13.19
C TYR A 276 15.11 -6.35 -13.89
N ASN A 277 15.07 -5.62 -14.99
CA ASN A 277 16.28 -5.20 -15.71
C ASN A 277 17.11 -4.24 -14.86
N SER A 278 16.47 -3.29 -14.17
CA SER A 278 17.16 -2.36 -13.27
C SER A 278 17.83 -3.04 -12.07
N ALA A 279 17.35 -4.21 -11.67
CA ALA A 279 17.96 -4.98 -10.59
C ALA A 279 19.23 -5.74 -10.99
N ARG A 280 19.45 -5.94 -12.30
CA ARG A 280 20.60 -6.68 -12.84
C ARG A 280 21.80 -5.81 -13.15
N LEU A 281 21.60 -4.49 -13.27
CA LEU A 281 22.66 -3.52 -13.47
C LEU A 281 23.30 -3.09 -12.13
#